data_8553fd1b95986875a29a02daf1847c7a
#
_entry.id   8553fd1b95986875a29a02daf1847c7a
#
_cell.length_a   1.000
_cell.length_b   1.000
_cell.length_c   1.000
_cell.angle_alpha   90.00
_cell.angle_beta   90.00
_cell.angle_gamma   90.00
#
_symmetry.space_group_name_H-M   'P 1'
#
loop_
_entity.id
_entity.type
_entity.pdbx_description
1 polymer ?
#
loop_
_entity_poly.entity_id
_entity_poly.type
_entity_poly.pdbx_seq_one_letter_code
_entity_poly.pdbx_strand_id
1 'polypeptide(L)'
;MFLSDTFAGMIRFDTRPDRHGQVHGLRPLAHRMTPSSDQTNRPSMKRAVALIVVSLLLASCAVPDTHRPPPVPEVKAAYTDKEVKYPVLYGTSRMPNSAKNAYLDERAARVHYGRVIVTIPKGRLTGSLGEQGVFSTRDTRLAIGDGNIEFHSQDSFMALAKSQLGAAVNPESSYLLVFIHGYNNSFEDAALRAAQLGFDLHVPPNNMMFFSWAANKNYRKYTHDEATADASEIHLETFLKTVRATAGGRKIHIIAHSMGNRPLLRVISRMQVLPGEKKPFGQIILAAPDVDRDVFMHYGQNYLKVAERTTVYLSPFDFALQLSQDVHFYPRVGCGDKPQAEIKDIENVVSFIPEDFPSHTYVASTLPLLNDVKNLFVNGKPARQGAAWKAHPTYWTVGQTRPLVRSSCSALSS
;
A
#
# COMPACT_ATOMS: atom_id res chain seq x y z
N MET A 1 -3.73 -0.61 -36.76
CA MET A 1 -2.67 -1.24 -37.52
C MET A 1 -1.48 -0.27 -37.51
N PHE A 2 -0.63 -0.36 -36.52
CA PHE A 2 0.63 0.38 -36.24
C PHE A 2 0.83 0.46 -34.71
N LEU A 3 1.19 -0.65 -34.10
CA LEU A 3 1.71 -0.70 -32.69
C LEU A 3 2.36 -2.05 -32.34
N SER A 4 2.61 -2.94 -33.35
CA SER A 4 3.17 -4.28 -33.10
C SER A 4 4.69 -4.39 -33.19
N ASP A 5 5.40 -3.37 -33.71
CA ASP A 5 6.83 -3.53 -34.04
C ASP A 5 7.85 -2.94 -33.08
N THR A 6 7.43 -2.39 -31.94
CA THR A 6 8.36 -1.70 -31.02
C THR A 6 8.82 -2.55 -29.83
N PHE A 7 8.29 -3.74 -29.63
CA PHE A 7 8.66 -4.60 -28.49
C PHE A 7 9.58 -5.78 -28.80
N ALA A 8 9.90 -6.04 -30.06
CA ALA A 8 10.74 -7.18 -30.48
C ALA A 8 12.25 -6.90 -30.47
N GLY A 9 12.70 -5.72 -30.05
CA GLY A 9 14.07 -5.24 -30.22
C GLY A 9 15.02 -5.38 -29.01
N MET A 10 14.64 -6.01 -27.93
CA MET A 10 15.44 -5.91 -26.71
C MET A 10 15.64 -7.24 -25.98
N ILE A 11 16.25 -8.23 -26.62
CA ILE A 11 17.06 -9.29 -25.98
C ILE A 11 17.84 -9.98 -27.13
N ARG A 12 19.04 -9.50 -27.42
CA ARG A 12 20.08 -10.29 -28.09
C ARG A 12 21.19 -10.51 -27.07
N PHE A 13 21.33 -11.73 -26.59
CA PHE A 13 22.55 -12.19 -25.96
C PHE A 13 23.58 -12.50 -27.04
N ASP A 14 24.68 -11.76 -27.04
CA ASP A 14 25.85 -12.04 -27.87
C ASP A 14 26.72 -13.06 -27.13
N THR A 15 26.69 -14.31 -27.59
CA THR A 15 27.58 -15.38 -27.13
C THR A 15 28.70 -15.54 -28.15
N ARG A 16 29.85 -14.96 -27.88
CA ARG A 16 31.12 -15.39 -28.52
C ARG A 16 32.11 -15.83 -27.47
N PRO A 17 32.74 -16.97 -27.62
CA PRO A 17 33.77 -17.44 -26.71
C PRO A 17 35.13 -16.91 -27.14
N ASP A 18 35.85 -16.22 -26.26
CA ASP A 18 37.29 -15.95 -26.45
C ASP A 18 38.12 -17.05 -25.80
N ARG A 19 38.98 -17.58 -26.66
CA ARG A 19 40.08 -18.50 -26.30
C ARG A 19 41.24 -17.65 -25.77
N HIS A 20 41.78 -17.98 -24.65
CA HIS A 20 43.19 -18.24 -24.35
C HIS A 20 43.40 -18.25 -22.83
N GLY A 21 43.94 -19.37 -22.38
CA GLY A 21 44.41 -19.59 -21.03
C GLY A 21 45.77 -18.94 -20.74
N GLN A 22 45.99 -18.63 -19.53
CA GLN A 22 47.24 -18.98 -18.82
C GLN A 22 47.10 -18.69 -17.31
N VAL A 23 47.61 -19.66 -16.57
CA VAL A 23 47.72 -19.70 -15.10
C VAL A 23 49.04 -19.04 -14.70
N HIS A 24 49.05 -18.12 -13.76
CA HIS A 24 50.23 -17.84 -12.95
C HIS A 24 49.83 -17.57 -11.48
N GLY A 25 50.34 -18.45 -10.64
CA GLY A 25 50.29 -18.33 -9.20
C GLY A 25 51.33 -17.34 -8.66
N LEU A 26 51.01 -16.70 -7.54
CA LEU A 26 51.98 -16.03 -6.69
C LEU A 26 51.71 -16.34 -5.21
N ARG A 27 52.79 -16.76 -4.56
CA ARG A 27 52.88 -17.15 -3.14
C ARG A 27 52.95 -15.92 -2.22
N PRO A 28 52.67 -16.07 -0.93
CA PRO A 28 52.68 -14.98 0.05
C PRO A 28 54.08 -14.84 0.68
N LEU A 29 54.46 -13.59 0.99
CA LEU A 29 55.62 -13.23 1.81
C LEU A 29 55.17 -12.82 3.21
N ALA A 30 55.64 -13.58 4.18
CA ALA A 30 55.52 -13.28 5.61
C ALA A 30 56.69 -12.36 6.03
N HIS A 31 56.39 -11.31 6.78
CA HIS A 31 57.38 -10.59 7.55
C HIS A 31 57.02 -10.62 9.03
N ARG A 32 57.88 -11.29 9.78
CA ARG A 32 58.00 -11.23 11.26
C ARG A 32 58.69 -9.93 11.66
N MET A 33 58.23 -9.27 12.69
CA MET A 33 59.05 -8.41 13.56
C MET A 33 58.68 -8.62 15.03
N THR A 34 59.72 -8.76 15.80
CA THR A 34 59.79 -9.07 17.23
C THR A 34 59.66 -7.82 18.10
N PRO A 35 59.37 -7.95 19.41
CA PRO A 35 59.08 -6.84 20.29
C PRO A 35 60.34 -6.31 20.98
N SER A 36 60.33 -5.02 21.30
CA SER A 36 61.29 -4.39 22.21
C SER A 36 60.56 -3.86 23.47
N SER A 37 61.12 -4.27 24.58
CA SER A 37 60.80 -3.88 25.92
C SER A 37 61.28 -2.48 26.25
N ASP A 38 60.49 -1.68 26.94
CA ASP A 38 61.05 -0.76 27.92
C ASP A 38 60.07 -0.51 29.10
N GLN A 39 60.64 -0.69 30.32
CA GLN A 39 60.01 -0.44 31.59
C GLN A 39 60.42 0.94 32.06
N THR A 40 59.45 1.76 32.53
CA THR A 40 59.72 2.66 33.65
C THR A 40 58.45 3.15 34.37
N ASN A 41 58.45 2.86 35.64
CA ASN A 41 57.89 3.61 36.82
C ASN A 41 56.44 4.10 36.87
N ARG A 42 55.75 3.50 37.83
CA ARG A 42 54.52 4.02 38.44
C ARG A 42 54.82 4.87 39.68
N PRO A 43 53.98 5.84 40.01
CA PRO A 43 53.43 5.92 41.39
C PRO A 43 51.94 5.74 41.48
N SER A 44 51.55 5.20 42.60
CA SER A 44 50.26 4.71 43.01
C SER A 44 49.16 5.78 43.03
N MET A 45 48.08 5.54 42.29
CA MET A 45 46.85 6.37 42.20
C MET A 45 45.62 5.56 42.60
N LYS A 46 45.68 4.86 43.74
CA LYS A 46 44.57 4.07 44.23
C LYS A 46 43.62 4.79 45.24
N ARG A 47 43.83 6.09 45.48
CA ARG A 47 42.96 6.85 46.46
C ARG A 47 42.19 8.03 45.87
N ALA A 48 42.34 8.40 44.62
CA ALA A 48 41.61 9.52 44.00
C ALA A 48 40.38 9.07 43.15
N VAL A 49 40.25 7.79 42.82
CA VAL A 49 39.15 7.30 41.98
C VAL A 49 37.87 6.97 42.77
N ALA A 50 37.98 6.73 44.08
CA ALA A 50 36.81 6.37 44.91
C ALA A 50 35.89 7.55 45.29
N LEU A 51 36.34 8.79 45.19
CA LEU A 51 35.54 9.98 45.54
C LEU A 51 34.83 10.63 44.36
N ILE A 52 35.25 10.33 43.11
CA ILE A 52 34.61 10.86 41.89
C ILE A 52 33.42 9.97 41.47
N VAL A 53 33.41 8.69 41.75
CA VAL A 53 32.33 7.76 41.41
C VAL A 53 31.10 7.92 42.30
N VAL A 54 31.25 8.38 43.55
CA VAL A 54 30.09 8.61 44.45
C VAL A 54 29.40 9.94 44.19
N SER A 55 30.10 10.94 43.60
CA SER A 55 29.46 12.22 43.23
C SER A 55 28.70 12.19 41.93
N LEU A 56 28.90 11.17 41.10
CA LEU A 56 28.18 10.98 39.83
C LEU A 56 26.90 10.15 39.98
N LEU A 57 26.64 9.55 41.13
CA LEU A 57 25.46 8.73 41.37
C LEU A 57 24.31 9.48 42.08
N LEU A 58 24.47 10.75 42.43
CA LEU A 58 23.43 11.58 43.08
C LEU A 58 22.93 12.76 42.23
N ALA A 59 23.41 12.93 41.03
CA ALA A 59 22.86 13.87 40.05
C ALA A 59 21.93 13.16 39.05
N SER A 60 21.07 12.25 39.51
CA SER A 60 19.88 11.84 38.81
C SER A 60 18.82 12.94 38.94
N CYS A 61 19.18 14.15 38.54
CA CYS A 61 18.23 15.20 38.26
C CYS A 61 17.43 14.75 37.06
N ALA A 62 16.11 14.67 37.20
CA ALA A 62 15.14 14.46 36.18
C ALA A 62 15.54 15.24 34.90
N VAL A 63 16.09 14.54 33.90
CA VAL A 63 16.22 15.09 32.59
C VAL A 63 14.77 15.33 32.14
N PRO A 64 14.37 16.58 31.83
CA PRO A 64 13.05 16.81 31.29
C PRO A 64 12.94 15.92 30.07
N ASP A 65 11.85 15.17 29.94
CA ASP A 65 11.55 14.34 28.78
C ASP A 65 11.33 15.24 27.55
N THR A 66 12.45 15.72 26.98
CA THR A 66 12.47 16.59 25.79
C THR A 66 12.14 15.84 24.51
N HIS A 67 11.84 14.53 24.63
CA HIS A 67 11.49 13.69 23.48
C HIS A 67 9.98 13.47 23.32
N ARG A 68 9.15 14.13 24.11
CA ARG A 68 7.72 14.14 23.81
C ARG A 68 7.52 15.04 22.58
N PRO A 69 7.23 14.47 21.39
CA PRO A 69 6.99 15.29 20.23
C PRO A 69 5.85 16.27 20.54
N PRO A 70 5.91 17.52 20.07
CA PRO A 70 4.85 18.48 20.30
C PRO A 70 3.52 17.88 19.85
N PRO A 71 2.41 18.17 20.55
CA PRO A 71 1.09 17.67 20.14
C PRO A 71 0.82 18.14 18.72
N VAL A 72 0.59 17.18 17.81
CA VAL A 72 0.22 17.49 16.44
C VAL A 72 -1.17 18.12 16.47
N PRO A 73 -1.37 19.31 15.88
CA PRO A 73 -2.67 19.93 15.87
C PRO A 73 -3.73 19.02 15.27
N GLU A 74 -4.85 18.85 15.94
CA GLU A 74 -5.99 18.13 15.42
C GLU A 74 -6.56 18.90 14.22
N VAL A 75 -6.33 18.40 13.00
CA VAL A 75 -6.96 18.94 11.80
C VAL A 75 -8.30 18.26 11.65
N LYS A 76 -9.36 18.93 12.10
CA LYS A 76 -10.73 18.56 11.75
C LYS A 76 -10.92 18.81 10.26
N ALA A 77 -11.67 17.94 9.57
CA ALA A 77 -12.06 18.21 8.18
C ALA A 77 -12.72 19.59 8.13
N ALA A 78 -12.05 20.54 7.50
CA ALA A 78 -12.59 21.88 7.34
C ALA A 78 -13.51 21.87 6.12
N TYR A 79 -14.80 22.00 6.37
CA TYR A 79 -15.82 22.12 5.34
C TYR A 79 -16.02 23.60 5.05
N THR A 80 -15.76 24.00 3.81
CA THR A 80 -16.14 25.31 3.28
C THR A 80 -17.28 25.15 2.30
N ASP A 81 -17.85 26.27 1.82
CA ASP A 81 -18.87 26.22 0.78
C ASP A 81 -18.36 25.72 -0.57
N LYS A 82 -17.06 25.69 -0.78
CA LYS A 82 -16.43 25.32 -2.05
C LYS A 82 -15.67 24.00 -2.03
N GLU A 83 -15.09 23.60 -0.89
CA GLU A 83 -14.18 22.48 -0.79
C GLU A 83 -14.18 21.82 0.60
N VAL A 84 -13.62 20.62 0.65
CA VAL A 84 -13.34 19.88 1.90
C VAL A 84 -11.84 19.64 1.99
N LYS A 85 -11.24 19.97 3.12
CA LYS A 85 -9.88 19.54 3.48
C LYS A 85 -9.96 18.18 4.17
N TYR A 86 -9.51 17.15 3.50
CA TYR A 86 -9.61 15.77 3.96
C TYR A 86 -8.24 15.21 4.35
N PRO A 87 -7.94 15.05 5.64
CA PRO A 87 -6.67 14.50 6.10
C PRO A 87 -6.65 12.98 5.94
N VAL A 88 -5.52 12.47 5.43
CA VAL A 88 -5.23 11.05 5.26
C VAL A 88 -3.89 10.74 5.92
N LEU A 89 -3.83 9.72 6.75
CA LEU A 89 -2.60 9.25 7.36
C LEU A 89 -1.83 8.32 6.41
N TYR A 90 -0.52 8.28 6.50
CA TYR A 90 0.25 7.40 5.64
C TYR A 90 1.44 6.74 6.33
N GLY A 91 1.81 5.56 5.79
CA GLY A 91 3.13 4.99 5.87
C GLY A 91 3.72 4.82 4.48
N THR A 92 5.01 5.00 4.34
CA THR A 92 5.65 4.85 3.04
C THR A 92 7.05 4.25 3.14
N SER A 93 7.40 3.42 2.15
CA SER A 93 8.77 2.93 1.92
C SER A 93 9.52 3.76 0.87
N ARG A 94 9.06 4.98 0.56
CA ARG A 94 9.71 5.92 -0.33
C ARG A 94 10.74 6.78 0.40
N MET A 95 11.82 7.13 -0.30
CA MET A 95 12.82 8.07 0.20
C MET A 95 12.19 9.47 0.34
N PRO A 96 12.32 10.14 1.52
CA PRO A 96 11.83 11.50 1.68
C PRO A 96 12.72 12.50 0.93
N ASN A 97 12.08 13.52 0.33
CA ASN A 97 12.72 14.70 -0.24
C ASN A 97 12.33 15.92 0.58
N SER A 98 13.05 16.15 1.67
CA SER A 98 12.73 17.25 2.61
C SER A 98 12.83 18.64 1.95
N ALA A 99 13.69 18.81 0.94
CA ALA A 99 13.82 20.10 0.25
C ALA A 99 12.58 20.49 -0.55
N LYS A 100 11.78 19.50 -0.99
CA LYS A 100 10.54 19.71 -1.75
C LYS A 100 9.29 19.36 -0.97
N ASN A 101 9.42 18.99 0.32
CA ASN A 101 8.33 18.47 1.13
C ASN A 101 7.53 17.38 0.39
N ALA A 102 8.23 16.37 -0.13
CA ALA A 102 7.70 15.33 -1.01
C ALA A 102 8.40 13.98 -0.78
N TYR A 103 8.03 12.99 -1.56
CA TYR A 103 8.69 11.68 -1.61
C TYR A 103 9.19 11.38 -3.02
N LEU A 104 10.34 10.69 -3.09
CA LEU A 104 10.91 10.18 -4.34
C LEU A 104 10.34 8.80 -4.69
N ASP A 105 10.56 8.38 -5.93
CA ASP A 105 10.25 7.00 -6.38
C ASP A 105 11.37 6.01 -6.03
N GLU A 106 12.20 6.34 -5.03
CA GLU A 106 13.31 5.54 -4.53
C GLU A 106 12.92 4.86 -3.21
N ARG A 107 13.49 3.68 -2.98
CA ARG A 107 13.24 2.89 -1.78
C ARG A 107 13.98 3.46 -0.58
N ALA A 108 13.27 3.65 0.53
CA ALA A 108 13.87 3.96 1.82
C ALA A 108 14.24 2.68 2.58
N ALA A 109 15.17 2.80 3.51
CA ALA A 109 15.57 1.69 4.39
C ALA A 109 14.56 1.39 5.51
N ARG A 110 13.61 2.28 5.75
CA ARG A 110 12.60 2.16 6.82
C ARG A 110 11.27 2.76 6.39
N VAL A 111 10.22 2.46 7.14
CA VAL A 111 8.92 3.13 6.96
C VAL A 111 9.01 4.57 7.45
N HIS A 112 8.55 5.49 6.62
CA HIS A 112 8.30 6.88 7.00
C HIS A 112 6.79 7.07 7.19
N TYR A 113 6.43 7.91 8.15
CA TYR A 113 5.04 8.14 8.53
C TYR A 113 4.68 9.61 8.38
N GLY A 114 3.40 9.89 8.24
CA GLY A 114 2.92 11.25 8.24
C GLY A 114 1.43 11.38 7.97
N ARG A 115 1.05 12.61 7.63
CA ARG A 115 -0.29 12.99 7.23
C ARG A 115 -0.22 13.83 5.96
N VAL A 116 -1.18 13.64 5.07
CA VAL A 116 -1.39 14.50 3.90
C VAL A 116 -2.80 15.06 3.95
N ILE A 117 -2.95 16.35 3.63
CA ILE A 117 -4.24 17.02 3.57
C ILE A 117 -4.59 17.20 2.09
N VAL A 118 -5.64 16.51 1.65
CA VAL A 118 -6.14 16.59 0.27
C VAL A 118 -7.34 17.53 0.22
N THR A 119 -7.30 18.45 -0.72
CA THR A 119 -8.43 19.33 -1.05
C THR A 119 -9.37 18.60 -2.00
N ILE A 120 -10.63 18.46 -1.60
CA ILE A 120 -11.70 17.83 -2.38
C ILE A 120 -12.72 18.91 -2.74
N PRO A 121 -12.79 19.35 -4.00
CA PRO A 121 -13.76 20.37 -4.43
C PRO A 121 -15.20 19.84 -4.36
N LYS A 122 -16.15 20.69 -3.93
CA LYS A 122 -17.58 20.39 -4.03
C LYS A 122 -18.02 20.33 -5.49
N GLY A 123 -18.84 19.35 -5.81
CA GLY A 123 -19.32 19.11 -7.18
C GLY A 123 -18.44 18.14 -7.99
N ARG A 124 -17.42 17.58 -7.40
CA ARG A 124 -16.75 16.39 -7.94
C ARG A 124 -17.72 15.21 -7.95
N LEU A 125 -17.70 14.42 -9.00
CA LEU A 125 -18.49 13.19 -9.09
C LEU A 125 -17.88 12.09 -8.20
N THR A 126 -18.73 11.36 -7.50
CA THR A 126 -18.34 10.16 -6.74
C THR A 126 -17.62 9.16 -7.65
N GLY A 127 -16.50 8.60 -7.18
CA GLY A 127 -15.65 7.69 -7.96
C GLY A 127 -14.61 8.38 -8.85
N SER A 128 -14.70 9.71 -9.06
CA SER A 128 -13.75 10.45 -9.88
C SER A 128 -12.63 11.08 -9.03
N LEU A 129 -11.46 11.28 -9.62
CA LEU A 129 -10.42 12.18 -9.06
C LEU A 129 -10.66 13.65 -9.42
N GLY A 130 -11.76 13.92 -10.15
CA GLY A 130 -12.13 15.23 -10.65
C GLY A 130 -11.54 15.53 -12.03
N GLU A 131 -12.10 16.55 -12.68
CA GLU A 131 -11.75 16.95 -14.05
C GLU A 131 -11.59 18.46 -14.11
N GLN A 132 -10.76 18.90 -15.04
CA GLN A 132 -10.74 20.28 -15.48
C GLN A 132 -11.54 20.36 -16.78
N GLY A 133 -12.72 20.94 -16.71
CA GLY A 133 -13.57 21.08 -17.90
C GLY A 133 -12.94 22.00 -18.94
N VAL A 134 -12.88 21.56 -20.18
CA VAL A 134 -12.33 22.36 -21.31
C VAL A 134 -13.13 23.64 -21.53
N PHE A 135 -14.43 23.63 -21.18
CA PHE A 135 -15.36 24.77 -21.31
C PHE A 135 -15.92 25.24 -19.97
N SER A 136 -15.45 24.68 -18.85
CA SER A 136 -15.88 25.03 -17.49
C SER A 136 -14.77 25.78 -16.76
N THR A 137 -15.13 26.88 -16.13
CA THR A 137 -14.23 27.61 -15.22
C THR A 137 -14.02 26.88 -13.89
N ARG A 138 -14.72 25.77 -13.68
CA ARG A 138 -14.69 25.03 -12.43
C ARG A 138 -13.73 23.84 -12.53
N ASP A 139 -12.64 23.90 -11.78
CA ASP A 139 -11.75 22.77 -11.54
C ASP A 139 -12.31 21.94 -10.39
N THR A 140 -12.58 20.65 -10.65
CA THR A 140 -13.07 19.68 -9.65
C THR A 140 -12.02 18.66 -9.26
N ARG A 141 -10.76 18.81 -9.72
CA ARG A 141 -9.66 17.87 -9.40
C ARG A 141 -9.29 17.94 -7.93
N LEU A 142 -9.05 16.77 -7.36
CA LEU A 142 -8.42 16.69 -6.05
C LEU A 142 -7.00 17.26 -6.13
N ALA A 143 -6.57 17.92 -5.07
CA ALA A 143 -5.24 18.52 -5.03
C ALA A 143 -4.58 18.42 -3.66
N ILE A 144 -3.27 18.34 -3.66
CA ILE A 144 -2.43 18.50 -2.47
C ILE A 144 -1.77 19.87 -2.61
N GLY A 145 -2.12 20.79 -1.72
CA GLY A 145 -1.49 22.12 -1.70
C GLY A 145 -0.09 22.08 -1.11
N ASP A 146 0.67 23.15 -1.35
CA ASP A 146 2.01 23.30 -0.79
C ASP A 146 1.97 23.22 0.76
N GLY A 147 2.92 22.48 1.34
CA GLY A 147 3.01 22.28 2.79
C GLY A 147 1.98 21.31 3.39
N ASN A 148 1.10 20.73 2.58
CA ASN A 148 0.08 19.79 3.05
C ASN A 148 0.57 18.34 3.23
N ILE A 149 1.85 18.05 2.99
CA ILE A 149 2.49 16.77 3.34
C ILE A 149 3.27 17.01 4.63
N GLU A 150 2.85 16.35 5.69
CA GLU A 150 3.46 16.44 7.01
C GLU A 150 4.24 15.17 7.31
N PHE A 151 5.48 15.30 7.76
CA PHE A 151 6.33 14.19 8.18
C PHE A 151 6.20 14.00 9.70
N HIS A 152 5.96 12.77 10.13
CA HIS A 152 5.79 12.41 11.53
C HIS A 152 6.76 11.31 11.94
N SER A 153 7.15 11.30 13.22
CA SER A 153 7.72 10.10 13.84
C SER A 153 6.64 9.02 13.94
N GLN A 154 7.04 7.77 14.11
CA GLN A 154 6.08 6.67 14.35
C GLN A 154 5.20 6.97 15.57
N ASP A 155 5.76 7.50 16.65
CA ASP A 155 5.01 7.81 17.87
C ASP A 155 4.01 8.94 17.68
N SER A 156 4.38 10.00 16.93
CA SER A 156 3.47 11.09 16.57
C SER A 156 2.34 10.60 15.68
N PHE A 157 2.65 9.74 14.70
CA PHE A 157 1.65 9.07 13.88
C PHE A 157 0.68 8.23 14.71
N MET A 158 1.21 7.42 15.65
CA MET A 158 0.39 6.59 16.52
C MET A 158 -0.48 7.44 17.45
N ALA A 159 0.05 8.53 18.00
CA ALA A 159 -0.71 9.46 18.84
C ALA A 159 -1.85 10.11 18.06
N LEU A 160 -1.58 10.58 16.84
CA LEU A 160 -2.59 11.17 15.96
C LEU A 160 -3.68 10.17 15.57
N ALA A 161 -3.32 8.93 15.21
CA ALA A 161 -4.29 7.89 14.90
C ALA A 161 -5.16 7.49 16.11
N LYS A 162 -4.58 7.55 17.33
CA LYS A 162 -5.30 7.27 18.58
C LYS A 162 -6.18 8.43 19.06
N SER A 163 -5.82 9.68 18.78
CA SER A 163 -6.58 10.86 19.22
C SER A 163 -8.02 10.86 18.71
N GLN A 164 -8.27 10.17 17.58
CA GLN A 164 -9.60 10.03 16.98
C GLN A 164 -10.49 8.96 17.67
N LEU A 165 -9.93 8.19 18.62
CA LEU A 165 -10.69 7.16 19.36
C LEU A 165 -11.82 7.75 20.20
N GLY A 166 -11.60 8.95 20.77
CA GLY A 166 -12.58 9.61 21.65
C GLY A 166 -13.67 10.39 20.94
N ALA A 167 -13.54 10.64 19.63
CA ALA A 167 -14.47 11.47 18.87
C ALA A 167 -15.61 10.66 18.18
N ALA A 168 -15.54 9.34 18.20
CA ALA A 168 -16.54 8.51 17.53
C ALA A 168 -17.82 8.40 18.37
N VAL A 169 -18.89 9.00 17.87
CA VAL A 169 -20.23 8.94 18.48
C VAL A 169 -20.81 7.51 18.46
N ASN A 170 -20.33 6.65 17.57
CA ASN A 170 -20.70 5.24 17.50
C ASN A 170 -19.47 4.36 17.19
N PRO A 171 -19.00 3.53 18.14
CA PRO A 171 -17.84 2.64 17.93
C PRO A 171 -18.02 1.65 16.78
N GLU A 172 -19.23 1.20 16.47
CA GLU A 172 -19.49 0.23 15.40
C GLU A 172 -19.33 0.82 14.00
N SER A 173 -19.53 2.14 13.85
CA SER A 173 -19.28 2.85 12.58
C SER A 173 -17.87 3.42 12.48
N SER A 174 -17.07 3.30 13.53
CA SER A 174 -15.68 3.79 13.55
C SER A 174 -14.72 2.66 13.20
N TYR A 175 -14.27 2.63 11.96
CA TYR A 175 -13.23 1.70 11.49
C TYR A 175 -12.04 2.47 10.89
N LEU A 176 -10.90 1.81 10.81
CA LEU A 176 -9.76 2.28 10.05
C LEU A 176 -9.80 1.65 8.66
N LEU A 177 -9.51 2.43 7.63
CA LEU A 177 -9.35 1.94 6.27
C LEU A 177 -7.93 2.15 5.79
N VAL A 178 -7.28 1.08 5.36
CA VAL A 178 -5.94 1.11 4.76
C VAL A 178 -6.06 0.86 3.26
N PHE A 179 -5.54 1.77 2.45
CA PHE A 179 -5.41 1.61 1.01
C PHE A 179 -3.96 1.30 0.63
N ILE A 180 -3.77 0.32 -0.27
CA ILE A 180 -2.46 -0.05 -0.84
C ILE A 180 -2.56 0.10 -2.34
N HIS A 181 -1.79 1.04 -2.90
CA HIS A 181 -1.84 1.35 -4.32
C HIS A 181 -1.15 0.30 -5.20
N GLY A 182 -1.43 0.37 -6.50
CA GLY A 182 -0.85 -0.48 -7.52
C GLY A 182 0.37 0.11 -8.22
N TYR A 183 0.69 -0.48 -9.38
CA TYR A 183 1.74 -0.09 -10.30
C TYR A 183 1.56 1.36 -10.82
N ASN A 184 2.68 1.98 -11.21
CA ASN A 184 2.73 3.27 -11.90
C ASN A 184 2.06 4.44 -11.12
N ASN A 185 2.15 4.43 -9.80
CA ASN A 185 1.63 5.50 -8.95
C ASN A 185 2.77 6.24 -8.25
N SER A 186 2.74 7.57 -8.26
CA SER A 186 3.55 8.39 -7.36
C SER A 186 2.99 8.35 -5.94
N PHE A 187 3.68 9.01 -5.00
CA PHE A 187 3.16 9.20 -3.65
C PHE A 187 1.86 10.03 -3.68
N GLU A 188 1.83 11.09 -4.48
CA GLU A 188 0.69 11.99 -4.65
C GLU A 188 -0.51 11.25 -5.26
N ASP A 189 -0.30 10.44 -6.32
CA ASP A 189 -1.38 9.64 -6.93
C ASP A 189 -2.03 8.71 -5.90
N ALA A 190 -1.20 8.05 -5.07
CA ALA A 190 -1.68 7.18 -4.01
C ALA A 190 -2.48 7.95 -2.93
N ALA A 191 -2.01 9.13 -2.54
CA ALA A 191 -2.68 10.00 -1.58
C ALA A 191 -4.02 10.52 -2.10
N LEU A 192 -4.07 10.98 -3.36
CA LEU A 192 -5.30 11.45 -3.99
C LEU A 192 -6.35 10.32 -4.10
N ARG A 193 -5.94 9.12 -4.50
CA ARG A 193 -6.83 7.96 -4.55
C ARG A 193 -7.29 7.53 -3.16
N ALA A 194 -6.43 7.54 -2.17
CA ALA A 194 -6.80 7.26 -0.79
C ALA A 194 -7.84 8.26 -0.28
N ALA A 195 -7.63 9.56 -0.52
CA ALA A 195 -8.58 10.59 -0.13
C ALA A 195 -9.94 10.46 -0.84
N GLN A 196 -9.93 10.14 -2.15
CA GLN A 196 -11.16 9.89 -2.92
C GLN A 196 -11.93 8.71 -2.33
N LEU A 197 -11.27 7.56 -2.09
CA LEU A 197 -11.88 6.39 -1.49
C LEU A 197 -12.43 6.70 -0.09
N GLY A 198 -11.62 7.34 0.75
CA GLY A 198 -12.03 7.69 2.10
C GLY A 198 -13.26 8.60 2.13
N PHE A 199 -13.28 9.62 1.28
CA PHE A 199 -14.40 10.55 1.17
C PHE A 199 -15.67 9.87 0.62
N ASP A 200 -15.56 9.13 -0.47
CA ASP A 200 -16.68 8.48 -1.16
C ASP A 200 -17.29 7.32 -0.33
N LEU A 201 -16.46 6.61 0.43
CA LEU A 201 -16.89 5.56 1.36
C LEU A 201 -17.32 6.11 2.73
N HIS A 202 -17.25 7.43 2.94
CA HIS A 202 -17.64 8.11 4.18
C HIS A 202 -16.77 7.67 5.38
N VAL A 203 -15.51 7.38 5.15
CA VAL A 203 -14.54 7.11 6.22
C VAL A 203 -14.27 8.42 6.98
N PRO A 204 -14.36 8.44 8.32
CA PRO A 204 -14.04 9.63 9.08
C PRO A 204 -12.62 10.14 8.80
N PRO A 205 -12.38 11.47 8.76
CA PRO A 205 -11.04 12.03 8.65
C PRO A 205 -10.06 11.42 9.66
N ASN A 206 -8.79 11.23 9.25
CA ASN A 206 -7.75 10.54 10.00
C ASN A 206 -7.98 9.03 10.31
N ASN A 207 -9.13 8.48 9.92
CA ASN A 207 -9.35 7.03 9.91
C ASN A 207 -8.98 6.42 8.55
N MET A 208 -8.85 7.25 7.52
CA MET A 208 -8.30 6.84 6.23
C MET A 208 -6.79 6.85 6.27
N MET A 209 -6.20 5.73 5.89
CA MET A 209 -4.74 5.53 5.84
C MET A 209 -4.34 4.94 4.50
N PHE A 210 -3.10 5.17 4.06
CA PHE A 210 -2.55 4.45 2.92
C PHE A 210 -1.10 4.05 3.14
N PHE A 211 -0.70 2.98 2.48
CA PHE A 211 0.69 2.59 2.36
C PHE A 211 1.18 2.89 0.95
N SER A 212 2.24 3.70 0.84
CA SER A 212 2.86 4.02 -0.45
C SER A 212 4.22 3.33 -0.57
N TRP A 213 4.28 2.31 -1.42
CA TRP A 213 5.53 1.70 -1.81
C TRP A 213 6.15 2.46 -3.01
N ALA A 214 7.46 2.31 -3.23
CA ALA A 214 8.21 3.15 -4.17
C ALA A 214 8.01 2.73 -5.64
N ALA A 215 6.75 2.67 -6.11
CA ALA A 215 6.43 2.53 -7.52
C ALA A 215 6.96 3.72 -8.30
N ASN A 216 7.45 3.45 -9.50
CA ASN A 216 7.96 4.48 -10.40
C ASN A 216 6.85 4.93 -11.36
N LYS A 217 6.65 6.24 -11.49
CA LYS A 217 5.65 6.79 -12.42
C LYS A 217 6.14 6.73 -13.88
N ASN A 218 6.48 5.50 -14.33
CA ASN A 218 6.90 5.23 -15.68
C ASN A 218 6.41 3.84 -16.12
N TYR A 219 5.45 3.81 -17.04
CA TYR A 219 4.83 2.59 -17.55
C TYR A 219 5.81 1.57 -18.18
N ARG A 220 7.04 1.97 -18.51
CA ARG A 220 8.09 1.06 -19.02
C ARG A 220 8.81 0.31 -17.91
N LYS A 221 8.59 0.66 -16.66
CA LYS A 221 9.29 0.07 -15.50
C LYS A 221 8.45 -0.97 -14.75
N TYR A 222 7.61 -1.71 -15.46
CA TYR A 222 6.74 -2.71 -14.82
C TYR A 222 7.53 -3.73 -14.00
N THR A 223 8.57 -4.35 -14.55
CA THR A 223 9.41 -5.34 -13.84
C THR A 223 10.22 -4.74 -12.69
N HIS A 224 10.63 -3.47 -12.82
CA HIS A 224 11.24 -2.73 -11.71
C HIS A 224 10.25 -2.54 -10.55
N ASP A 225 9.01 -2.15 -10.85
CA ASP A 225 7.98 -1.95 -9.86
C ASP A 225 7.56 -3.28 -9.22
N GLU A 226 7.55 -4.37 -9.97
CA GLU A 226 7.33 -5.71 -9.47
C GLU A 226 8.34 -6.08 -8.37
N ALA A 227 9.64 -5.93 -8.66
CA ALA A 227 10.70 -6.15 -7.68
C ALA A 227 10.63 -5.16 -6.50
N THR A 228 10.11 -3.95 -6.73
CA THR A 228 9.94 -2.95 -5.67
C THR A 228 8.74 -3.25 -4.78
N ALA A 229 7.65 -3.74 -5.35
CA ALA A 229 6.49 -4.21 -4.59
C ALA A 229 6.89 -5.38 -3.67
N ASP A 230 7.62 -6.37 -4.19
CA ASP A 230 8.12 -7.49 -3.40
C ASP A 230 9.07 -7.02 -2.28
N ALA A 231 10.02 -6.11 -2.56
CA ALA A 231 10.90 -5.55 -1.55
C ALA A 231 10.18 -4.71 -0.48
N SER A 232 8.97 -4.23 -0.76
CA SER A 232 8.17 -3.44 0.19
C SER A 232 7.44 -4.27 1.25
N GLU A 233 7.45 -5.59 1.16
CA GLU A 233 6.75 -6.50 2.07
C GLU A 233 7.08 -6.22 3.54
N ILE A 234 8.36 -6.08 3.89
CA ILE A 234 8.81 -5.84 5.27
C ILE A 234 8.29 -4.51 5.79
N HIS A 235 8.26 -3.49 4.94
CA HIS A 235 7.76 -2.16 5.29
C HIS A 235 6.24 -2.15 5.44
N LEU A 236 5.51 -2.84 4.55
CA LEU A 236 4.06 -3.01 4.67
C LEU A 236 3.69 -3.77 5.95
N GLU A 237 4.42 -4.84 6.28
CA GLU A 237 4.22 -5.59 7.51
C GLU A 237 4.41 -4.69 8.75
N THR A 238 5.49 -3.89 8.77
CA THR A 238 5.78 -2.92 9.84
C THR A 238 4.66 -1.89 9.95
N PHE A 239 4.20 -1.34 8.82
CA PHE A 239 3.09 -0.39 8.80
C PHE A 239 1.80 -1.00 9.33
N LEU A 240 1.41 -2.19 8.88
CA LEU A 240 0.20 -2.86 9.35
C LEU A 240 0.27 -3.21 10.84
N LYS A 241 1.44 -3.59 11.38
CA LYS A 241 1.65 -3.76 12.83
C LYS A 241 1.41 -2.45 13.58
N THR A 242 1.92 -1.33 13.06
CA THR A 242 1.72 0.01 13.64
C THR A 242 0.23 0.38 13.61
N VAL A 243 -0.46 0.18 12.49
CA VAL A 243 -1.91 0.43 12.37
C VAL A 243 -2.70 -0.40 13.37
N ARG A 244 -2.40 -1.69 13.53
CA ARG A 244 -3.04 -2.56 14.53
C ARG A 244 -2.85 -2.04 15.96
N ALA A 245 -1.65 -1.57 16.30
CA ALA A 245 -1.35 -1.00 17.61
C ALA A 245 -2.09 0.32 17.89
N THR A 246 -2.58 1.00 16.85
CA THR A 246 -3.36 2.25 16.96
C THR A 246 -4.86 2.03 16.91
N ALA A 247 -5.33 0.84 16.54
CA ALA A 247 -6.75 0.59 16.26
C ALA A 247 -7.65 0.79 17.48
N GLY A 248 -7.17 0.49 18.70
CA GLY A 248 -7.94 0.70 19.93
C GLY A 248 -9.29 -0.06 19.94
N GLY A 249 -9.32 -1.27 19.38
CA GLY A 249 -10.53 -2.08 19.25
C GLY A 249 -11.38 -1.80 18.01
N ARG A 250 -11.09 -0.75 17.22
CA ARG A 250 -11.75 -0.50 15.93
C ARG A 250 -11.42 -1.60 14.93
N LYS A 251 -12.37 -1.92 14.05
CA LYS A 251 -12.10 -2.79 12.90
C LYS A 251 -11.12 -2.10 11.94
N ILE A 252 -10.24 -2.88 11.35
CA ILE A 252 -9.34 -2.43 10.29
C ILE A 252 -9.80 -3.08 9.00
N HIS A 253 -10.12 -2.27 7.99
CA HIS A 253 -10.40 -2.73 6.64
C HIS A 253 -9.23 -2.42 5.73
N ILE A 254 -9.04 -3.22 4.68
CA ILE A 254 -7.96 -3.04 3.71
C ILE A 254 -8.55 -3.06 2.31
N ILE A 255 -8.12 -2.13 1.46
CA ILE A 255 -8.28 -2.19 0.01
C ILE A 255 -6.89 -2.26 -0.59
N ALA A 256 -6.54 -3.34 -1.27
CA ALA A 256 -5.32 -3.44 -2.07
C ALA A 256 -5.67 -3.43 -3.55
N HIS A 257 -5.02 -2.58 -4.32
CA HIS A 257 -5.27 -2.40 -5.74
C HIS A 257 -4.12 -2.95 -6.58
N SER A 258 -4.46 -3.71 -7.63
CA SER A 258 -3.52 -4.16 -8.66
C SER A 258 -2.28 -4.85 -8.08
N MET A 259 -1.08 -4.42 -8.46
CA MET A 259 0.22 -4.93 -7.97
C MET A 259 0.38 -4.79 -6.44
N GLY A 260 -0.33 -3.87 -5.77
CA GLY A 260 -0.33 -3.75 -4.31
C GLY A 260 -0.85 -5.00 -3.59
N ASN A 261 -1.56 -5.89 -4.27
CA ASN A 261 -1.99 -7.18 -3.74
C ASN A 261 -0.83 -8.18 -3.58
N ARG A 262 0.29 -8.02 -4.31
CA ARG A 262 1.46 -8.92 -4.18
C ARG A 262 2.10 -8.83 -2.79
N PRO A 263 2.58 -7.65 -2.34
CA PRO A 263 3.13 -7.53 -0.99
C PRO A 263 2.09 -7.83 0.08
N LEU A 264 0.81 -7.47 -0.11
CA LEU A 264 -0.22 -7.81 0.85
C LEU A 264 -0.38 -9.33 1.02
N LEU A 265 -0.48 -10.10 -0.05
CA LEU A 265 -0.61 -11.56 -0.01
C LEU A 265 0.56 -12.20 0.76
N ARG A 266 1.79 -11.72 0.53
CA ARG A 266 3.00 -12.21 1.21
C ARG A 266 2.99 -11.88 2.71
N VAL A 267 2.61 -10.67 3.07
CA VAL A 267 2.46 -10.26 4.48
C VAL A 267 1.40 -11.10 5.17
N ILE A 268 0.22 -11.25 4.56
CA ILE A 268 -0.89 -12.05 5.12
C ILE A 268 -0.48 -13.52 5.28
N SER A 269 0.27 -14.08 4.33
CA SER A 269 0.70 -15.49 4.40
C SER A 269 1.62 -15.80 5.59
N ARG A 270 2.34 -14.78 6.11
CA ARG A 270 3.24 -14.90 7.27
C ARG A 270 2.58 -14.47 8.58
N MET A 271 1.42 -13.80 8.50
CA MET A 271 0.76 -13.27 9.69
C MET A 271 0.18 -14.41 10.55
N GLN A 272 0.56 -14.42 11.81
CA GLN A 272 0.05 -15.37 12.79
C GLN A 272 -1.10 -14.76 13.58
N VAL A 273 -2.14 -15.53 13.78
CA VAL A 273 -3.26 -15.26 14.70
C VAL A 273 -3.36 -16.49 15.60
N LEU A 274 -3.21 -16.30 16.90
CA LEU A 274 -3.26 -17.43 17.84
C LEU A 274 -4.70 -17.95 17.98
N PRO A 275 -4.88 -19.23 18.31
CA PRO A 275 -6.19 -19.79 18.58
C PRO A 275 -6.94 -18.98 19.65
N GLY A 276 -8.18 -18.57 19.36
CA GLY A 276 -8.99 -17.77 20.26
C GLY A 276 -8.79 -16.25 20.14
N GLU A 277 -7.76 -15.76 19.42
CA GLU A 277 -7.63 -14.34 19.12
C GLU A 277 -8.64 -13.90 18.05
N LYS A 278 -9.11 -12.65 18.18
CA LYS A 278 -9.95 -12.04 17.14
C LYS A 278 -9.10 -11.81 15.88
N LYS A 279 -9.72 -12.07 14.73
CA LYS A 279 -9.12 -11.74 13.45
C LYS A 279 -8.75 -10.26 13.37
N PRO A 280 -7.52 -9.90 12.99
CA PRO A 280 -7.05 -8.51 13.03
C PRO A 280 -7.76 -7.59 12.02
N PHE A 281 -8.35 -8.15 10.97
CA PHE A 281 -9.00 -7.38 9.91
C PHE A 281 -10.49 -7.74 9.79
N GLY A 282 -11.33 -6.73 9.53
CA GLY A 282 -12.73 -6.94 9.20
C GLY A 282 -12.86 -7.38 7.74
N GLN A 283 -12.82 -6.42 6.81
CA GLN A 283 -12.92 -6.68 5.37
C GLN A 283 -11.56 -6.49 4.69
N ILE A 284 -11.19 -7.41 3.81
CA ILE A 284 -10.06 -7.22 2.88
C ILE A 284 -10.62 -7.27 1.47
N ILE A 285 -10.45 -6.17 0.75
CA ILE A 285 -10.88 -5.98 -0.63
C ILE A 285 -9.65 -6.10 -1.54
N LEU A 286 -9.65 -7.11 -2.39
CA LEU A 286 -8.63 -7.35 -3.40
C LEU A 286 -9.17 -6.79 -4.72
N ALA A 287 -8.84 -5.53 -5.01
CA ALA A 287 -9.32 -4.81 -6.18
C ALA A 287 -8.39 -5.04 -7.37
N ALA A 288 -8.90 -5.66 -8.44
CA ALA A 288 -8.14 -5.95 -9.66
C ALA A 288 -6.77 -6.58 -9.36
N PRO A 289 -6.67 -7.67 -8.56
CA PRO A 289 -5.37 -8.14 -8.06
C PRO A 289 -4.47 -8.63 -9.19
N ASP A 290 -3.32 -7.97 -9.35
CA ASP A 290 -2.23 -8.36 -10.23
C ASP A 290 -1.35 -9.40 -9.54
N VAL A 291 -1.93 -10.55 -9.32
CA VAL A 291 -1.32 -11.70 -8.64
C VAL A 291 -1.47 -12.91 -9.54
N ASP A 292 -0.41 -13.69 -9.67
CA ASP A 292 -0.44 -14.97 -10.35
C ASP A 292 -1.49 -15.90 -9.71
N ARG A 293 -2.29 -16.58 -10.54
CA ARG A 293 -3.36 -17.47 -10.11
C ARG A 293 -2.86 -18.57 -9.16
N ASP A 294 -1.77 -19.23 -9.53
CA ASP A 294 -1.28 -20.39 -8.77
C ASP A 294 -0.64 -19.97 -7.45
N VAL A 295 0.03 -18.80 -7.45
CA VAL A 295 0.52 -18.16 -6.21
C VAL A 295 -0.65 -17.80 -5.29
N PHE A 296 -1.74 -17.27 -5.85
CA PHE A 296 -2.93 -16.96 -5.06
C PHE A 296 -3.62 -18.21 -4.52
N MET A 297 -3.76 -19.25 -5.33
CA MET A 297 -4.33 -20.53 -4.88
C MET A 297 -3.52 -21.15 -3.73
N HIS A 298 -2.21 -21.00 -3.74
CA HIS A 298 -1.34 -21.51 -2.69
C HIS A 298 -1.44 -20.71 -1.37
N TYR A 299 -1.41 -19.39 -1.45
CA TYR A 299 -1.32 -18.51 -0.26
C TYR A 299 -2.64 -17.89 0.16
N GLY A 300 -3.62 -17.74 -0.73
CA GLY A 300 -4.84 -16.97 -0.52
C GLY A 300 -5.72 -17.47 0.62
N GLN A 301 -5.70 -18.77 0.92
CA GLN A 301 -6.42 -19.31 2.10
C GLN A 301 -5.99 -18.66 3.43
N ASN A 302 -4.79 -18.02 3.50
CA ASN A 302 -4.35 -17.33 4.71
C ASN A 302 -5.17 -16.07 5.01
N TYR A 303 -5.85 -15.49 4.02
CA TYR A 303 -6.80 -14.40 4.27
C TYR A 303 -7.91 -14.82 5.23
N LEU A 304 -8.37 -16.08 5.15
CA LEU A 304 -9.42 -16.61 6.03
C LEU A 304 -9.02 -16.68 7.50
N LYS A 305 -7.71 -16.72 7.79
CA LYS A 305 -7.18 -16.75 9.15
C LYS A 305 -7.17 -15.35 9.78
N VAL A 306 -7.01 -14.30 8.99
CA VAL A 306 -6.73 -12.94 9.46
C VAL A 306 -7.87 -11.95 9.24
N ALA A 307 -8.83 -12.26 8.34
CA ALA A 307 -9.95 -11.37 8.01
C ALA A 307 -11.29 -12.02 8.28
N GLU A 308 -12.28 -11.20 8.70
CA GLU A 308 -13.67 -11.67 8.84
C GLU A 308 -14.25 -12.07 7.47
N ARG A 309 -13.88 -11.30 6.42
CA ARG A 309 -14.27 -11.55 5.02
C ARG A 309 -13.20 -11.05 4.07
N THR A 310 -13.06 -11.73 2.94
CA THR A 310 -12.21 -11.30 1.82
C THR A 310 -13.02 -11.35 0.54
N THR A 311 -12.95 -10.29 -0.27
CA THR A 311 -13.66 -10.19 -1.55
C THR A 311 -12.68 -9.80 -2.64
N VAL A 312 -12.66 -10.59 -3.72
CA VAL A 312 -11.90 -10.33 -4.94
C VAL A 312 -12.83 -9.66 -5.95
N TYR A 313 -12.43 -8.51 -6.48
CA TYR A 313 -13.09 -7.85 -7.61
C TYR A 313 -12.23 -7.99 -8.84
N LEU A 314 -12.81 -8.52 -9.90
CA LEU A 314 -12.13 -8.78 -11.17
C LEU A 314 -12.99 -8.27 -12.35
N SER A 315 -12.36 -8.08 -13.51
CA SER A 315 -13.05 -7.61 -14.71
C SER A 315 -12.47 -8.23 -16.00
N PRO A 316 -13.31 -8.60 -16.97
CA PRO A 316 -12.85 -9.01 -18.30
C PRO A 316 -12.34 -7.83 -19.13
N PHE A 317 -12.61 -6.58 -18.71
CA PHE A 317 -12.24 -5.37 -19.45
C PHE A 317 -10.94 -4.73 -18.95
N ASP A 318 -10.29 -5.33 -17.96
CA ASP A 318 -9.07 -4.81 -17.35
C ASP A 318 -7.87 -4.96 -18.28
N PHE A 319 -7.58 -3.88 -19.03
CA PHE A 319 -6.51 -3.87 -20.02
C PHE A 319 -5.11 -3.92 -19.36
N ALA A 320 -4.95 -3.31 -18.19
CA ALA A 320 -3.65 -3.34 -17.51
C ALA A 320 -3.30 -4.76 -17.04
N LEU A 321 -4.28 -5.49 -16.54
CA LEU A 321 -4.08 -6.88 -16.13
C LEU A 321 -3.95 -7.83 -17.33
N GLN A 322 -4.56 -7.52 -18.46
CA GLN A 322 -4.29 -8.25 -19.69
C GLN A 322 -2.82 -8.11 -20.10
N LEU A 323 -2.28 -6.89 -20.13
CA LEU A 323 -0.86 -6.68 -20.41
C LEU A 323 0.05 -7.41 -19.41
N SER A 324 -0.31 -7.40 -18.13
CA SER A 324 0.41 -8.19 -17.12
C SER A 324 0.37 -9.68 -17.44
N GLN A 325 -0.78 -10.22 -17.83
CA GLN A 325 -0.95 -11.61 -18.21
C GLN A 325 -0.09 -11.97 -19.44
N ASP A 326 -0.05 -11.08 -20.45
CA ASP A 326 0.75 -11.28 -21.65
C ASP A 326 2.26 -11.26 -21.37
N VAL A 327 2.71 -10.40 -20.45
CA VAL A 327 4.12 -10.34 -20.02
C VAL A 327 4.55 -11.59 -19.27
N HIS A 328 3.68 -12.16 -18.45
CA HIS A 328 4.03 -13.30 -17.57
C HIS A 328 3.61 -14.66 -18.14
N PHE A 329 2.77 -14.67 -19.16
CA PHE A 329 2.19 -15.90 -19.75
C PHE A 329 1.35 -16.74 -18.80
N TYR A 330 0.83 -16.16 -17.71
CA TYR A 330 0.01 -16.82 -16.70
C TYR A 330 -1.19 -15.96 -16.31
N PRO A 331 -2.35 -16.59 -15.99
CA PRO A 331 -3.55 -15.87 -15.59
C PRO A 331 -3.36 -15.01 -14.36
N ARG A 332 -3.95 -13.83 -14.35
CA ARG A 332 -4.01 -12.92 -13.20
C ARG A 332 -5.37 -13.02 -12.52
N VAL A 333 -5.35 -13.06 -11.18
CA VAL A 333 -6.56 -13.23 -10.37
C VAL A 333 -7.62 -12.16 -10.65
N GLY A 334 -7.19 -10.92 -10.92
CA GLY A 334 -8.09 -9.80 -11.21
C GLY A 334 -8.61 -9.72 -12.64
N CYS A 335 -8.22 -10.66 -13.54
CA CYS A 335 -8.47 -10.60 -14.97
C CYS A 335 -9.35 -11.76 -15.44
N GLY A 336 -10.59 -11.53 -15.85
CA GLY A 336 -11.45 -12.58 -16.39
C GLY A 336 -12.94 -12.26 -16.39
N ASP A 337 -13.69 -13.00 -17.17
CA ASP A 337 -15.15 -13.01 -17.24
C ASP A 337 -15.79 -13.97 -16.20
N LYS A 338 -14.95 -14.71 -15.52
CA LYS A 338 -15.23 -15.58 -14.38
C LYS A 338 -14.00 -15.63 -13.47
N PRO A 339 -14.15 -16.04 -12.19
CA PRO A 339 -13.00 -16.19 -11.30
C PRO A 339 -11.92 -17.08 -11.89
N GLN A 340 -10.68 -16.61 -11.86
CA GLN A 340 -9.50 -17.37 -12.24
C GLN A 340 -8.99 -18.26 -11.09
N ALA A 341 -9.31 -17.86 -9.84
CA ALA A 341 -8.97 -18.58 -8.63
C ALA A 341 -10.18 -18.60 -7.70
N GLU A 342 -10.63 -19.79 -7.35
CA GLU A 342 -11.74 -19.99 -6.41
C GLU A 342 -11.22 -20.68 -5.15
N ILE A 343 -11.23 -19.93 -4.04
CA ILE A 343 -10.93 -20.45 -2.71
C ILE A 343 -12.25 -20.39 -1.92
N LYS A 344 -12.64 -21.52 -1.33
CA LYS A 344 -13.85 -21.56 -0.51
C LYS A 344 -13.81 -20.47 0.56
N ASP A 345 -14.94 -19.77 0.74
CA ASP A 345 -15.14 -18.67 1.69
C ASP A 345 -14.38 -17.36 1.34
N ILE A 346 -13.74 -17.28 0.17
CA ILE A 346 -13.33 -16.03 -0.46
C ILE A 346 -14.33 -15.70 -1.56
N GLU A 347 -14.96 -14.52 -1.45
CA GLU A 347 -15.95 -14.08 -2.43
C GLU A 347 -15.28 -13.54 -3.69
N ASN A 348 -15.90 -13.80 -4.84
CA ASN A 348 -15.51 -13.25 -6.13
C ASN A 348 -16.65 -12.41 -6.72
N VAL A 349 -16.32 -11.25 -7.26
CA VAL A 349 -17.22 -10.33 -7.94
C VAL A 349 -16.64 -9.96 -9.30
N VAL A 350 -17.31 -10.34 -10.37
CA VAL A 350 -16.95 -10.01 -11.74
C VAL A 350 -17.68 -8.75 -12.19
N SER A 351 -16.93 -7.71 -12.52
CA SER A 351 -17.50 -6.46 -13.03
C SER A 351 -17.56 -6.46 -14.58
N PHE A 352 -18.76 -6.40 -15.10
CA PHE A 352 -19.03 -6.13 -16.51
C PHE A 352 -19.40 -4.67 -16.78
N ILE A 353 -19.07 -3.77 -15.87
CA ILE A 353 -19.25 -2.35 -16.05
C ILE A 353 -18.10 -1.82 -16.90
N PRO A 354 -18.38 -1.27 -18.10
CA PRO A 354 -17.36 -0.62 -18.90
C PRO A 354 -16.79 0.60 -18.18
N GLU A 355 -15.50 0.80 -18.26
CA GLU A 355 -14.80 1.97 -17.76
C GLU A 355 -13.95 2.53 -18.90
N ASP A 356 -13.60 3.82 -18.84
CA ASP A 356 -12.69 4.42 -19.80
C ASP A 356 -11.31 3.75 -19.73
N PHE A 357 -10.65 3.72 -20.89
CA PHE A 357 -9.31 3.13 -21.00
C PHE A 357 -8.32 3.79 -20.02
N PRO A 358 -7.54 3.00 -19.26
CA PRO A 358 -7.25 1.56 -19.34
C PRO A 358 -8.18 0.64 -18.54
N SER A 359 -9.34 1.09 -18.06
CA SER A 359 -10.38 0.26 -17.39
C SER A 359 -9.87 -0.55 -16.18
N HIS A 360 -9.01 0.04 -15.35
CA HIS A 360 -8.30 -0.65 -14.28
C HIS A 360 -8.70 -0.18 -12.85
N THR A 361 -9.49 0.89 -12.74
CA THR A 361 -9.85 1.49 -11.44
C THR A 361 -11.30 1.26 -11.04
N TYR A 362 -12.02 0.39 -11.72
CA TYR A 362 -13.46 0.16 -11.63
C TYR A 362 -14.01 0.00 -10.20
N VAL A 363 -13.24 -0.60 -9.29
CA VAL A 363 -13.65 -0.75 -7.87
C VAL A 363 -13.74 0.60 -7.17
N ALA A 364 -12.88 1.55 -7.52
CA ALA A 364 -12.82 2.88 -6.92
C ALA A 364 -13.64 3.92 -7.69
N SER A 365 -14.06 3.63 -8.94
CA SER A 365 -14.68 4.60 -9.86
C SER A 365 -16.16 4.33 -10.13
N THR A 366 -16.64 3.09 -9.98
CA THR A 366 -18.03 2.75 -10.33
C THR A 366 -18.94 2.70 -9.10
N LEU A 367 -20.09 3.37 -9.19
CA LEU A 367 -21.03 3.48 -8.07
C LEU A 367 -21.54 2.13 -7.51
N PRO A 368 -21.88 1.11 -8.34
CA PRO A 368 -22.32 -0.16 -7.80
C PRO A 368 -21.26 -0.84 -6.94
N LEU A 369 -19.98 -0.77 -7.33
CA LEU A 369 -18.88 -1.39 -6.59
C LEU A 369 -18.54 -0.59 -5.34
N LEU A 370 -18.49 0.75 -5.41
CA LEU A 370 -18.29 1.59 -4.24
C LEU A 370 -19.40 1.37 -3.19
N ASN A 371 -20.65 1.23 -3.61
CA ASN A 371 -21.76 0.93 -2.71
C ASN A 371 -21.64 -0.46 -2.08
N ASP A 372 -21.20 -1.47 -2.84
CA ASP A 372 -20.97 -2.82 -2.31
C ASP A 372 -19.86 -2.79 -1.25
N VAL A 373 -18.72 -2.18 -1.55
CA VAL A 373 -17.59 -2.01 -0.63
C VAL A 373 -18.01 -1.24 0.63
N LYS A 374 -18.77 -0.14 0.49
CA LYS A 374 -19.28 0.62 1.62
C LYS A 374 -20.18 -0.22 2.54
N ASN A 375 -21.09 -1.01 1.97
CA ASN A 375 -21.96 -1.88 2.75
C ASN A 375 -21.17 -2.99 3.46
N LEU A 376 -20.16 -3.55 2.82
CA LEU A 376 -19.26 -4.51 3.45
C LEU A 376 -18.56 -3.90 4.68
N PHE A 377 -18.11 -2.65 4.61
CA PHE A 377 -17.43 -1.97 5.72
C PHE A 377 -18.36 -1.60 6.87
N VAL A 378 -19.52 -1.04 6.55
CA VAL A 378 -20.46 -0.52 7.55
C VAL A 378 -21.31 -1.64 8.15
N ASN A 379 -21.82 -2.54 7.32
CA ASN A 379 -22.81 -3.54 7.72
C ASN A 379 -22.24 -4.97 7.81
N GLY A 380 -20.99 -5.17 7.40
CA GLY A 380 -20.37 -6.50 7.31
C GLY A 380 -21.01 -7.43 6.27
N LYS A 381 -21.94 -6.92 5.45
CA LYS A 381 -22.73 -7.68 4.47
C LYS A 381 -22.73 -6.93 3.13
N PRO A 382 -22.72 -7.66 2.00
CA PRO A 382 -22.80 -7.04 0.67
C PRO A 382 -24.19 -6.45 0.42
N ALA A 383 -24.28 -5.42 -0.44
CA ALA A 383 -25.54 -4.83 -0.91
C ALA A 383 -25.77 -5.13 -2.39
N ARG A 384 -25.71 -6.40 -2.77
CA ARG A 384 -25.81 -6.87 -4.16
C ARG A 384 -27.27 -7.11 -4.53
N GLN A 385 -28.01 -6.03 -4.76
CA GLN A 385 -29.43 -6.05 -5.08
C GLN A 385 -29.73 -5.25 -6.36
N GLY A 386 -30.88 -5.54 -6.98
CA GLY A 386 -31.36 -4.88 -8.19
C GLY A 386 -30.82 -5.51 -9.49
N ALA A 387 -31.31 -5.00 -10.63
CA ALA A 387 -31.11 -5.60 -11.94
C ALA A 387 -29.63 -5.63 -12.44
N ALA A 388 -28.76 -4.83 -11.82
CA ALA A 388 -27.34 -4.82 -12.18
C ALA A 388 -26.58 -6.02 -11.58
N TRP A 389 -27.10 -6.69 -10.55
CA TRP A 389 -26.42 -7.77 -9.85
C TRP A 389 -27.03 -9.12 -10.19
N LYS A 390 -26.17 -10.13 -10.39
CA LYS A 390 -26.58 -11.51 -10.61
C LYS A 390 -25.70 -12.46 -9.77
N ALA A 391 -26.36 -13.32 -8.99
CA ALA A 391 -25.71 -14.39 -8.26
C ALA A 391 -25.41 -15.59 -9.18
N HIS A 392 -24.24 -16.17 -9.01
CA HIS A 392 -23.83 -17.46 -9.57
C HIS A 392 -23.50 -18.41 -8.42
N PRO A 393 -23.31 -19.71 -8.65
CA PRO A 393 -23.06 -20.66 -7.57
C PRO A 393 -21.84 -20.31 -6.68
N THR A 394 -20.78 -19.75 -7.25
CA THR A 394 -19.51 -19.47 -6.57
C THR A 394 -19.07 -18.00 -6.64
N TYR A 395 -19.77 -17.15 -7.37
CA TYR A 395 -19.41 -15.74 -7.55
C TYR A 395 -20.62 -14.86 -7.86
N TRP A 396 -20.38 -13.55 -7.90
CA TRP A 396 -21.36 -12.54 -8.30
C TRP A 396 -20.91 -11.85 -9.59
N THR A 397 -21.88 -11.39 -10.37
CA THR A 397 -21.60 -10.46 -11.48
C THR A 397 -22.35 -9.15 -11.27
N VAL A 398 -21.74 -8.07 -11.77
CA VAL A 398 -22.35 -6.73 -11.78
C VAL A 398 -22.19 -6.09 -13.14
N GLY A 399 -23.22 -5.39 -13.59
CA GLY A 399 -23.32 -4.84 -14.95
C GLY A 399 -23.96 -5.83 -15.94
N GLN A 400 -24.05 -5.42 -17.21
CA GLN A 400 -24.66 -6.25 -18.23
C GLN A 400 -23.61 -7.18 -18.86
N THR A 401 -23.86 -8.47 -18.80
CA THR A 401 -23.12 -9.47 -19.58
C THR A 401 -23.54 -9.35 -21.05
N ARG A 402 -22.92 -8.43 -21.80
CA ARG A 402 -23.04 -8.44 -23.27
C ARG A 402 -22.18 -9.56 -23.84
N PRO A 403 -22.56 -10.18 -24.97
CA PRO A 403 -21.64 -11.06 -25.69
C PRO A 403 -20.37 -10.27 -25.96
N LEU A 404 -19.28 -10.67 -25.32
CA LEU A 404 -17.98 -9.99 -25.46
C LEU A 404 -17.46 -10.29 -26.85
N VAL A 405 -17.43 -9.29 -27.71
CA VAL A 405 -16.79 -9.39 -29.05
C VAL A 405 -15.29 -9.68 -28.90
N ARG A 406 -14.69 -9.30 -27.76
CA ARG A 406 -13.40 -9.80 -27.19
C ARG A 406 -13.35 -9.34 -25.72
N SER A 407 -13.19 -10.27 -24.79
CA SER A 407 -12.71 -9.89 -23.46
C SER A 407 -11.22 -9.55 -23.59
N SER A 408 -10.79 -8.45 -22.98
CA SER A 408 -9.36 -8.15 -22.92
C SER A 408 -8.61 -9.25 -22.13
N CYS A 409 -9.26 -9.86 -21.15
CA CYS A 409 -8.76 -10.96 -20.35
C CYS A 409 -9.29 -12.33 -20.83
N SER A 410 -9.05 -12.68 -22.09
CA SER A 410 -9.35 -14.04 -22.55
C SER A 410 -8.41 -15.03 -21.89
N ALA A 411 -8.95 -16.20 -21.49
CA ALA A 411 -8.13 -17.28 -20.97
C ALA A 411 -6.98 -17.55 -21.96
N LEU A 412 -5.75 -17.58 -21.46
CA LEU A 412 -4.66 -18.21 -22.19
C LEU A 412 -5.14 -19.66 -22.41
N SER A 413 -5.44 -20.00 -23.65
CA SER A 413 -5.75 -21.37 -24.02
C SER A 413 -4.57 -22.23 -23.59
N SER A 414 -4.80 -23.06 -22.59
CA SER A 414 -3.88 -24.08 -22.10
C SER A 414 -3.48 -25.05 -23.22
#